data_23b9ebbdc3b9db4b87c2bbdf181b1abd
#
_entry.id   23b9ebbdc3b9db4b87c2bbdf181b1abd
#
_cell.length_a   1.000
_cell.length_b   1.000
_cell.length_c   1.000
_cell.angle_alpha   90.00
_cell.angle_beta   90.00
_cell.angle_gamma   90.00
#
_symmetry.space_group_name_H-M   'P 1'
#
loop_
_entity.id
_entity.type
_entity.pdbx_description
1 polymer ?
#
loop_
_entity_poly.entity_id
_entity_poly.type
_entity_poly.pdbx_seq_one_letter_code
_entity_poly.pdbx_strand_id
1 'polypeptide(L)'
;MHPRLLVLPALCTIVALLTGCETPPPARAPLPPSESDLDLLRSTKLCDTRKVFQEQHSSVVPVTQAWGSGQELRIPAEQSLSKGDESYFFDEDGTLVGTMFLFRSGLDLAPYKTLRYTLTQLKPSLEFYLTVAQLADRQNMASSTLYDTGDEKTTTRYLVLGDRKNPRLLAASFSIDPYVKLFSPYRKEFLDRLRDTGQQNGGQHLDTQGAEDKEPFASLQQFARGQTAQLAYCGTKNQTIALDAYQKASASGFTSQVWQAELHHRLGVSWEAAGDLEKAKRELLASLAQRPNSPEVVNNLGYVYGKLGDKQSALASFEKAVLMRPNYAIARFNLAEAIADANPKRAITEYETYLALTEGIPEEADRSALAQSRVKALKHQ
;
A
#
# COMPACT_ATOMS: atom_id res chain seq x y z
N MET A 1 12.98 -82.39 -38.66
CA MET A 1 11.63 -82.32 -38.12
C MET A 1 11.69 -81.91 -36.65
N HIS A 2 11.47 -80.63 -36.37
CA HIS A 2 11.37 -80.17 -34.99
C HIS A 2 9.98 -79.70 -34.70
N PRO A 3 9.36 -80.05 -33.57
CA PRO A 3 8.08 -79.53 -33.19
C PRO A 3 8.22 -78.21 -32.52
N ARG A 4 7.53 -77.21 -32.99
CA ARG A 4 7.36 -75.90 -32.35
C ARG A 4 6.51 -76.07 -31.10
N LEU A 5 7.06 -75.72 -29.94
CA LEU A 5 6.29 -75.51 -28.72
C LEU A 5 5.46 -74.21 -28.86
N LEU A 6 4.16 -74.34 -28.83
CA LEU A 6 3.21 -73.26 -28.60
C LEU A 6 3.19 -72.96 -27.10
N VAL A 7 3.78 -71.83 -26.70
CA VAL A 7 3.61 -71.31 -25.36
C VAL A 7 2.33 -70.46 -25.35
N LEU A 8 1.38 -70.93 -24.56
CA LEU A 8 0.07 -70.30 -24.37
C LEU A 8 0.18 -68.97 -23.62
N PRO A 9 -0.60 -67.97 -24.02
CA PRO A 9 -0.74 -66.71 -23.26
C PRO A 9 -1.87 -66.83 -22.22
N ALA A 10 -1.81 -67.82 -21.34
CA ALA A 10 -2.87 -68.06 -20.36
C ALA A 10 -2.47 -67.70 -18.92
N LEU A 11 -1.23 -67.27 -18.68
CA LEU A 11 -0.79 -66.88 -17.33
C LEU A 11 -0.94 -65.39 -17.00
N CYS A 12 -1.10 -64.50 -18.00
CA CYS A 12 -1.29 -63.05 -17.72
C CYS A 12 -2.72 -62.68 -17.34
N THR A 13 -3.70 -63.50 -17.69
CA THR A 13 -5.13 -63.19 -17.42
C THR A 13 -5.58 -63.59 -16.00
N ILE A 14 -4.88 -64.48 -15.33
CA ILE A 14 -5.26 -64.95 -13.98
C ILE A 14 -4.61 -64.05 -12.90
N VAL A 15 -3.47 -63.44 -13.18
CA VAL A 15 -2.81 -62.48 -12.25
C VAL A 15 -3.52 -61.10 -12.26
N ALA A 16 -4.13 -60.71 -13.38
CA ALA A 16 -4.91 -59.46 -13.48
C ALA A 16 -6.26 -59.48 -12.71
N LEU A 17 -6.76 -60.64 -12.37
CA LEU A 17 -8.00 -60.79 -11.57
C LEU A 17 -7.75 -60.81 -10.05
N LEU A 18 -6.50 -60.92 -9.60
CA LEU A 18 -6.14 -60.95 -8.18
C LEU A 18 -5.42 -59.67 -7.67
N THR A 19 -5.01 -58.79 -8.56
CA THR A 19 -4.27 -57.56 -8.17
C THR A 19 -4.95 -56.29 -8.67
N GLY A 20 -6.23 -56.22 -8.83
CA GLY A 20 -6.94 -54.99 -9.18
C GLY A 20 -6.04 -53.94 -9.80
N CYS A 21 -5.52 -54.11 -11.03
CA CYS A 21 -4.96 -53.02 -11.79
C CYS A 21 -6.07 -52.04 -12.15
N GLU A 22 -6.52 -51.28 -11.15
CA GLU A 22 -7.28 -50.07 -11.43
C GLU A 22 -6.33 -49.14 -12.19
N THR A 23 -6.59 -48.97 -13.48
CA THR A 23 -6.05 -47.86 -14.21
C THR A 23 -6.41 -46.61 -13.39
N PRO A 24 -5.41 -45.77 -12.99
CA PRO A 24 -5.71 -44.55 -12.25
C PRO A 24 -6.80 -43.81 -13.04
N PRO A 25 -7.86 -43.31 -12.38
CA PRO A 25 -8.91 -42.58 -13.07
C PRO A 25 -8.24 -41.48 -13.88
N PRO A 26 -8.71 -41.21 -15.11
CA PRO A 26 -8.16 -40.16 -15.94
C PRO A 26 -8.10 -38.90 -15.09
N ALA A 27 -6.90 -38.25 -15.03
CA ALA A 27 -6.69 -37.05 -14.25
C ALA A 27 -7.87 -36.12 -14.58
N ARG A 28 -8.67 -35.82 -13.57
CA ARG A 28 -9.80 -34.91 -13.72
C ARG A 28 -9.27 -33.66 -14.37
N ALA A 29 -9.85 -33.26 -15.50
CA ALA A 29 -9.52 -31.95 -16.09
C ALA A 29 -9.62 -30.91 -14.98
N PRO A 30 -8.62 -30.02 -14.84
CA PRO A 30 -8.65 -29.00 -13.79
C PRO A 30 -9.97 -28.24 -13.94
N LEU A 31 -10.72 -28.16 -12.84
CA LEU A 31 -11.94 -27.37 -12.80
C LEU A 31 -11.60 -25.94 -13.27
N PRO A 32 -12.45 -25.29 -14.06
CA PRO A 32 -12.24 -23.90 -14.41
C PRO A 32 -12.11 -23.09 -13.12
N PRO A 33 -11.19 -22.11 -13.08
CA PRO A 33 -11.01 -21.25 -11.92
C PRO A 33 -12.36 -20.61 -11.57
N SER A 34 -12.75 -20.68 -10.30
CA SER A 34 -13.96 -20.04 -9.79
C SER A 34 -13.68 -18.57 -9.40
N GLU A 35 -14.69 -17.73 -9.33
CA GLU A 35 -14.52 -16.36 -8.80
C GLU A 35 -14.02 -16.39 -7.35
N SER A 36 -14.32 -17.46 -6.58
CA SER A 36 -13.78 -17.67 -5.24
C SER A 36 -12.24 -17.78 -5.20
N ASP A 37 -11.59 -18.21 -6.28
CA ASP A 37 -10.13 -18.25 -6.36
C ASP A 37 -9.54 -16.82 -6.41
N LEU A 38 -10.32 -15.86 -6.91
CA LEU A 38 -9.95 -14.45 -6.89
C LEU A 38 -10.29 -13.77 -5.57
N ASP A 39 -11.31 -14.25 -4.86
CA ASP A 39 -11.62 -13.79 -3.52
C ASP A 39 -10.47 -14.13 -2.55
N LEU A 40 -9.72 -15.20 -2.81
CA LEU A 40 -8.47 -15.47 -2.09
C LEU A 40 -7.45 -14.34 -2.25
N LEU A 41 -7.32 -13.77 -3.44
CA LEU A 41 -6.47 -12.61 -3.68
C LEU A 41 -6.97 -11.37 -2.92
N ARG A 42 -8.28 -11.25 -2.67
CA ARG A 42 -8.93 -10.16 -1.95
C ARG A 42 -9.03 -10.40 -0.44
N SER A 43 -9.02 -11.68 -0.02
CA SER A 43 -9.26 -12.06 1.37
C SER A 43 -8.03 -11.98 2.26
N THR A 44 -6.88 -11.60 1.70
CA THR A 44 -5.68 -11.40 2.50
C THR A 44 -5.92 -10.25 3.46
N LYS A 45 -6.02 -10.57 4.73
CA LYS A 45 -6.23 -9.58 5.79
C LYS A 45 -4.91 -8.86 6.08
N LEU A 46 -4.68 -7.77 5.36
CA LEU A 46 -3.62 -6.86 5.73
C LEU A 46 -3.79 -6.45 7.20
N CYS A 47 -2.69 -6.16 7.89
CA CYS A 47 -2.59 -5.92 9.32
C CYS A 47 -2.63 -7.17 10.22
N ASP A 48 -2.83 -8.37 9.69
CA ASP A 48 -2.69 -9.59 10.47
C ASP A 48 -1.24 -9.76 10.94
N THR A 49 -1.07 -10.38 12.10
CA THR A 49 0.26 -10.73 12.58
C THR A 49 0.78 -11.98 11.86
N ARG A 50 2.12 -12.10 11.79
CA ARG A 50 2.76 -13.29 11.23
C ARG A 50 2.26 -14.59 11.85
N LYS A 51 1.95 -14.58 13.16
CA LYS A 51 1.42 -15.75 13.86
C LYS A 51 0.06 -16.17 13.31
N VAL A 52 -0.87 -15.22 13.18
CA VAL A 52 -2.20 -15.46 12.61
C VAL A 52 -2.10 -15.98 11.19
N PHE A 53 -1.23 -15.37 10.37
CA PHE A 53 -0.97 -15.84 9.01
C PHE A 53 -0.49 -17.29 8.98
N GLN A 54 0.47 -17.67 9.83
CA GLN A 54 1.01 -19.03 9.88
C GLN A 54 -0.04 -20.05 10.34
N GLU A 55 -0.92 -19.70 11.25
CA GLU A 55 -2.04 -20.56 11.68
C GLU A 55 -3.03 -20.79 10.52
N GLN A 56 -3.32 -19.77 9.73
CA GLN A 56 -4.21 -19.86 8.57
C GLN A 56 -3.60 -20.65 7.40
N HIS A 57 -2.27 -20.64 7.27
CA HIS A 57 -1.50 -21.29 6.20
C HIS A 57 -0.68 -22.47 6.71
N SER A 58 -1.17 -23.19 7.72
CA SER A 58 -0.44 -24.31 8.38
C SER A 58 -0.13 -25.49 7.47
N SER A 59 -0.82 -25.64 6.34
CA SER A 59 -0.58 -26.71 5.36
C SER A 59 0.53 -26.39 4.35
N VAL A 60 1.09 -25.18 4.36
CA VAL A 60 2.09 -24.71 3.41
C VAL A 60 3.40 -24.42 4.14
N VAL A 61 4.52 -24.80 3.51
CA VAL A 61 5.86 -24.47 4.01
C VAL A 61 6.41 -23.30 3.19
N PRO A 62 6.24 -22.05 3.64
CA PRO A 62 6.74 -20.91 2.91
C PRO A 62 8.26 -20.81 2.99
N VAL A 63 8.87 -20.33 1.92
CA VAL A 63 10.27 -19.92 1.93
C VAL A 63 10.37 -18.53 2.56
N THR A 64 11.16 -18.40 3.61
CA THR A 64 11.37 -17.12 4.30
C THR A 64 12.57 -16.40 3.72
N GLN A 65 12.42 -15.14 3.36
CA GLN A 65 13.50 -14.27 2.86
C GLN A 65 13.52 -12.94 3.62
N ALA A 66 14.68 -12.27 3.61
CA ALA A 66 14.77 -10.91 4.11
C ALA A 66 14.06 -9.94 3.14
N TRP A 67 13.31 -9.00 3.69
CA TRP A 67 12.68 -7.91 2.96
C TRP A 67 12.98 -6.60 3.68
N GLY A 68 14.15 -6.03 3.38
CA GLY A 68 14.68 -4.91 4.16
C GLY A 68 14.86 -5.26 5.64
N SER A 69 14.25 -4.48 6.53
CA SER A 69 14.20 -4.77 7.98
C SER A 69 13.12 -5.79 8.37
N GLY A 70 12.21 -6.10 7.46
CA GLY A 70 11.14 -7.08 7.66
C GLY A 70 11.42 -8.42 7.01
N GLN A 71 10.36 -9.18 6.71
CA GLN A 71 10.45 -10.52 6.14
C GLN A 71 9.42 -10.71 5.04
N GLU A 72 9.80 -11.52 4.05
CA GLU A 72 8.90 -12.08 3.05
C GLU A 72 8.69 -13.56 3.32
N LEU A 73 7.44 -14.00 3.30
CA LEU A 73 7.06 -15.41 3.21
C LEU A 73 6.56 -15.68 1.79
N ARG A 74 7.27 -16.53 1.06
CA ARG A 74 6.94 -16.89 -0.32
C ARG A 74 6.39 -18.30 -0.39
N ILE A 75 5.22 -18.44 -1.03
CA ILE A 75 4.60 -19.72 -1.39
C ILE A 75 4.84 -19.92 -2.89
N PRO A 76 5.60 -20.96 -3.29
CA PRO A 76 5.82 -21.24 -4.71
C PRO A 76 4.54 -21.64 -5.43
N ALA A 77 4.48 -21.39 -6.73
CA ALA A 77 3.30 -21.66 -7.56
C ALA A 77 2.80 -23.13 -7.49
N GLU A 78 3.69 -24.08 -7.25
CA GLU A 78 3.35 -25.50 -7.11
C GLU A 78 2.55 -25.80 -5.85
N GLN A 79 2.65 -24.98 -4.82
CA GLN A 79 1.93 -25.10 -3.54
C GLN A 79 0.82 -24.05 -3.40
N SER A 80 0.77 -23.10 -4.32
CA SER A 80 -0.14 -21.97 -4.29
C SER A 80 -1.53 -22.34 -4.82
N LEU A 81 -2.56 -21.85 -4.15
CA LEU A 81 -3.95 -21.98 -4.62
C LEU A 81 -4.20 -21.08 -5.84
N SER A 82 -3.51 -19.97 -5.95
CA SER A 82 -3.66 -19.00 -7.05
C SER A 82 -2.96 -19.41 -8.35
N LYS A 83 -2.21 -20.54 -8.37
CA LYS A 83 -1.38 -20.97 -9.49
C LYS A 83 -0.30 -19.97 -9.90
N GLY A 84 0.05 -19.07 -9.01
CA GLY A 84 1.13 -18.09 -9.13
C GLY A 84 2.04 -18.15 -7.91
N ASP A 85 3.21 -17.53 -8.01
CA ASP A 85 4.05 -17.33 -6.83
C ASP A 85 3.36 -16.30 -5.93
N GLU A 86 3.10 -16.67 -4.68
CA GLU A 86 2.51 -15.79 -3.68
C GLU A 86 3.61 -15.31 -2.73
N SER A 87 3.63 -14.01 -2.46
CA SER A 87 4.55 -13.41 -1.51
C SER A 87 3.78 -12.56 -0.51
N TYR A 88 4.11 -12.72 0.76
CA TYR A 88 3.50 -12.04 1.89
C TYR A 88 4.58 -11.28 2.65
N PHE A 89 4.40 -9.96 2.78
CA PHE A 89 5.43 -9.05 3.27
C PHE A 89 5.07 -8.55 4.65
N PHE A 90 5.93 -8.86 5.60
CA PHE A 90 5.80 -8.45 6.99
C PHE A 90 6.83 -7.38 7.30
N ASP A 91 6.42 -6.33 8.00
CA ASP A 91 7.34 -5.33 8.54
C ASP A 91 8.17 -5.90 9.70
N GLU A 92 9.04 -5.08 10.29
CA GLU A 92 9.91 -5.51 11.38
C GLU A 92 9.13 -5.85 12.67
N ASP A 93 7.90 -5.35 12.81
CA ASP A 93 7.00 -5.65 13.93
C ASP A 93 6.20 -6.95 13.69
N GLY A 94 6.37 -7.58 12.53
CA GLY A 94 5.66 -8.80 12.15
C GLY A 94 4.23 -8.58 11.69
N THR A 95 3.90 -7.37 11.24
CA THR A 95 2.60 -7.00 10.68
C THR A 95 2.58 -7.25 9.19
N LEU A 96 1.55 -7.88 8.64
CA LEU A 96 1.37 -8.09 7.22
C LEU A 96 0.98 -6.77 6.55
N VAL A 97 1.90 -6.21 5.77
CA VAL A 97 1.75 -4.88 5.15
C VAL A 97 1.48 -4.91 3.66
N GLY A 98 1.69 -6.07 3.04
CA GLY A 98 1.41 -6.24 1.63
C GLY A 98 1.54 -7.68 1.16
N THR A 99 0.98 -7.94 -0.01
CA THR A 99 1.06 -9.23 -0.71
C THR A 99 1.34 -9.01 -2.18
N MET A 100 1.96 -9.98 -2.82
CA MET A 100 2.21 -9.96 -4.26
C MET A 100 1.99 -11.35 -4.85
N PHE A 101 1.29 -11.39 -5.97
CA PHE A 101 1.00 -12.59 -6.75
C PHE A 101 1.62 -12.43 -8.13
N LEU A 102 2.45 -13.38 -8.54
CA LEU A 102 3.11 -13.39 -9.85
C LEU A 102 2.69 -14.63 -10.64
N PHE A 103 2.09 -14.43 -11.78
CA PHE A 103 1.59 -15.49 -12.65
C PHE A 103 2.56 -15.69 -13.81
N ARG A 104 3.32 -16.78 -13.79
CA ARG A 104 4.41 -17.05 -14.75
C ARG A 104 3.98 -16.97 -16.22
N SER A 105 2.79 -17.50 -16.55
CA SER A 105 2.24 -17.49 -17.91
C SER A 105 1.13 -16.46 -18.11
N GLY A 106 0.91 -15.61 -17.12
CA GLY A 106 -0.27 -14.78 -17.00
C GLY A 106 -1.54 -15.60 -16.73
N LEU A 107 -2.39 -15.12 -15.84
CA LEU A 107 -3.69 -15.74 -15.57
C LEU A 107 -4.69 -15.25 -16.63
N ASP A 108 -5.32 -16.17 -17.37
CA ASP A 108 -6.40 -15.83 -18.29
C ASP A 108 -7.59 -15.30 -17.49
N LEU A 109 -8.03 -14.09 -17.80
CA LEU A 109 -9.14 -13.44 -17.09
C LEU A 109 -10.50 -13.73 -17.76
N ALA A 110 -10.55 -14.46 -18.87
CA ALA A 110 -11.81 -14.77 -19.55
C ALA A 110 -12.82 -15.52 -18.65
N PRO A 111 -12.41 -16.48 -17.79
CA PRO A 111 -13.32 -17.14 -16.85
C PRO A 111 -13.80 -16.24 -15.70
N TYR A 112 -13.12 -15.13 -15.44
CA TYR A 112 -13.37 -14.24 -14.29
C TYR A 112 -14.13 -13.01 -14.73
N LYS A 113 -15.42 -13.14 -14.97
CA LYS A 113 -16.25 -12.06 -15.53
C LYS A 113 -16.22 -10.78 -14.71
N THR A 114 -16.31 -10.90 -13.38
CA THR A 114 -16.36 -9.75 -12.47
C THR A 114 -15.04 -9.00 -12.43
N LEU A 115 -13.90 -9.68 -12.30
CA LEU A 115 -12.58 -9.03 -12.30
C LEU A 115 -12.30 -8.41 -13.67
N ARG A 116 -12.58 -9.11 -14.76
CA ARG A 116 -12.46 -8.58 -16.12
C ARG A 116 -13.28 -7.31 -16.28
N TYR A 117 -14.54 -7.33 -15.84
CA TYR A 117 -15.40 -6.14 -15.90
C TYR A 117 -14.82 -5.00 -15.08
N THR A 118 -14.42 -5.26 -13.85
CA THR A 118 -13.80 -4.26 -12.97
C THR A 118 -12.56 -3.63 -13.61
N LEU A 119 -11.63 -4.45 -14.09
CA LEU A 119 -10.39 -3.96 -14.72
C LEU A 119 -10.65 -3.17 -16.00
N THR A 120 -11.69 -3.49 -16.77
CA THR A 120 -12.04 -2.76 -18.01
C THR A 120 -12.82 -1.48 -17.73
N GLN A 121 -13.49 -1.35 -16.59
CA GLN A 121 -14.21 -0.14 -16.18
C GLN A 121 -13.32 0.85 -15.40
N LEU A 122 -12.25 0.37 -14.79
CA LEU A 122 -11.29 1.25 -14.14
C LEU A 122 -10.71 2.20 -15.18
N LYS A 123 -11.03 3.49 -15.05
CA LYS A 123 -10.26 4.53 -15.70
C LYS A 123 -8.96 4.61 -14.93
N PRO A 124 -7.81 4.25 -15.54
CA PRO A 124 -6.54 4.45 -14.86
C PRO A 124 -6.46 5.92 -14.47
N SER A 125 -6.10 6.23 -13.23
CA SER A 125 -5.83 7.61 -12.87
C SER A 125 -4.68 8.10 -13.74
N LEU A 126 -4.74 9.34 -14.23
CA LEU A 126 -3.74 9.93 -15.12
C LEU A 126 -2.31 9.85 -14.58
N GLU A 127 -2.15 9.73 -13.27
CA GLU A 127 -0.85 9.59 -12.58
C GLU A 127 -0.22 8.20 -12.70
N PHE A 128 -0.99 7.18 -13.07
CA PHE A 128 -0.57 5.78 -13.18
C PHE A 128 -0.69 5.22 -14.60
N TYR A 129 -0.87 6.09 -15.62
CA TYR A 129 -0.65 5.72 -17.02
C TYR A 129 0.85 5.52 -17.28
N LEU A 130 1.36 4.49 -16.69
CA LEU A 130 2.61 3.96 -17.15
C LEU A 130 2.23 2.77 -18.01
N THR A 131 2.18 3.04 -19.30
CA THR A 131 2.45 1.98 -20.26
C THR A 131 3.76 1.40 -19.78
N VAL A 132 3.72 0.26 -19.07
CA VAL A 132 4.91 -0.54 -18.83
C VAL A 132 5.39 -0.82 -20.23
N ALA A 133 6.46 -0.12 -20.58
CA ALA A 133 6.96 -0.05 -21.92
C ALA A 133 6.97 -1.46 -22.49
N GLN A 134 6.26 -1.57 -23.58
CA GLN A 134 6.40 -2.58 -24.59
C GLN A 134 7.11 -3.84 -24.10
N LEU A 135 6.34 -4.83 -23.69
CA LEU A 135 6.79 -6.21 -23.82
C LEU A 135 7.08 -6.40 -25.31
N ALA A 136 8.31 -6.06 -25.71
CA ALA A 136 8.71 -6.10 -27.07
C ALA A 136 9.02 -7.55 -27.47
N ASP A 137 7.98 -8.28 -27.78
CA ASP A 137 8.11 -9.18 -28.91
C ASP A 137 7.75 -8.35 -30.14
N ARG A 138 8.72 -8.13 -31.02
CA ARG A 138 8.58 -7.31 -32.23
C ARG A 138 7.48 -7.80 -33.21
N GLN A 139 6.86 -8.92 -32.93
CA GLN A 139 5.79 -9.50 -33.74
C GLN A 139 4.41 -9.52 -33.08
N ASN A 140 4.32 -9.39 -31.74
CA ASN A 140 3.05 -9.28 -31.01
C ASN A 140 3.16 -8.17 -29.98
N MET A 141 2.84 -6.94 -30.37
CA MET A 141 2.76 -5.80 -29.44
C MET A 141 1.63 -6.03 -28.43
N ALA A 142 1.93 -6.68 -27.33
CA ALA A 142 1.05 -6.75 -26.19
C ALA A 142 1.24 -5.48 -25.36
N SER A 143 0.17 -4.71 -25.17
CA SER A 143 0.18 -3.60 -24.21
C SER A 143 -0.03 -4.14 -22.82
N SER A 144 0.82 -3.76 -21.88
CA SER A 144 0.57 -3.97 -20.46
C SER A 144 -0.01 -2.70 -19.84
N THR A 145 -0.98 -2.84 -18.99
CA THR A 145 -1.63 -1.72 -18.32
C THR A 145 -1.62 -1.97 -16.82
N LEU A 146 -1.22 -0.96 -16.05
CA LEU A 146 -1.35 -0.95 -14.61
C LEU A 146 -2.70 -0.36 -14.24
N TYR A 147 -3.45 -1.07 -13.42
CA TYR A 147 -4.67 -0.58 -12.79
C TYR A 147 -4.40 -0.41 -11.31
N ASP A 148 -4.81 0.72 -10.76
CA ASP A 148 -4.72 1.03 -9.35
C ASP A 148 -6.13 1.22 -8.80
N THR A 149 -6.44 0.50 -7.74
CA THR A 149 -7.72 0.60 -7.03
C THR A 149 -7.44 0.60 -5.53
N GLY A 150 -8.30 1.21 -4.75
CA GLY A 150 -8.14 1.20 -3.31
C GLY A 150 -9.37 1.69 -2.59
N ASP A 151 -9.42 1.39 -1.32
CA ASP A 151 -10.25 2.07 -0.34
C ASP A 151 -9.40 3.12 0.40
N GLU A 152 -9.91 3.69 1.48
CA GLU A 152 -9.22 4.73 2.26
C GLU A 152 -7.94 4.25 2.97
N LYS A 153 -7.65 2.96 2.99
CA LYS A 153 -6.54 2.37 3.76
C LYS A 153 -5.68 1.40 2.97
N THR A 154 -6.17 0.89 1.88
CA THR A 154 -5.50 -0.13 1.09
C THR A 154 -5.46 0.21 -0.38
N THR A 155 -4.36 -0.12 -1.03
CA THR A 155 -4.20 0.01 -2.48
C THR A 155 -3.98 -1.36 -3.11
N THR A 156 -4.73 -1.64 -4.18
CA THR A 156 -4.57 -2.83 -5.00
C THR A 156 -4.05 -2.43 -6.37
N ARG A 157 -3.01 -3.10 -6.86
CA ARG A 157 -2.42 -2.88 -8.18
C ARG A 157 -2.47 -4.14 -9.01
N TYR A 158 -2.92 -4.01 -10.25
CA TYR A 158 -2.98 -5.09 -11.22
C TYR A 158 -2.14 -4.76 -12.43
N LEU A 159 -1.23 -5.66 -12.81
CA LEU A 159 -0.51 -5.60 -14.07
C LEU A 159 -1.15 -6.58 -15.05
N VAL A 160 -1.79 -6.04 -16.09
CA VAL A 160 -2.54 -6.80 -17.09
C VAL A 160 -1.85 -6.72 -18.43
N LEU A 161 -1.66 -7.87 -19.08
CA LEU A 161 -1.14 -7.99 -20.42
C LEU A 161 -2.30 -8.22 -21.42
N GLY A 162 -2.16 -7.64 -22.61
CA GLY A 162 -3.11 -7.88 -23.70
C GLY A 162 -4.16 -6.78 -23.85
N ASP A 163 -5.10 -7.01 -24.76
CA ASP A 163 -6.18 -6.10 -25.06
C ASP A 163 -7.45 -6.40 -24.22
N ARG A 164 -8.49 -5.57 -24.41
CA ARG A 164 -9.77 -5.75 -23.70
C ARG A 164 -10.47 -7.07 -24.00
N LYS A 165 -10.14 -7.75 -25.11
CA LYS A 165 -10.78 -9.01 -25.51
C LYS A 165 -10.14 -10.21 -24.82
N ASN A 166 -8.81 -10.18 -24.68
CA ASN A 166 -8.02 -11.26 -24.12
C ASN A 166 -7.06 -10.76 -23.02
N PRO A 167 -7.56 -10.19 -21.91
CA PRO A 167 -6.71 -9.69 -20.84
C PRO A 167 -6.14 -10.87 -20.04
N ARG A 168 -4.85 -10.80 -19.72
CA ARG A 168 -4.14 -11.74 -18.84
C ARG A 168 -3.53 -11.00 -17.67
N LEU A 169 -3.78 -11.46 -16.46
CA LEU A 169 -3.19 -10.91 -15.24
C LEU A 169 -1.78 -11.47 -15.08
N LEU A 170 -0.78 -10.60 -15.10
CA LEU A 170 0.62 -10.98 -14.86
C LEU A 170 0.99 -10.87 -13.39
N ALA A 171 0.50 -9.84 -12.71
CA ALA A 171 0.77 -9.62 -11.30
C ALA A 171 -0.39 -8.90 -10.63
N ALA A 172 -0.57 -9.18 -9.36
CA ALA A 172 -1.42 -8.40 -8.47
C ALA A 172 -0.64 -8.10 -7.20
N SER A 173 -0.79 -6.91 -6.65
CA SER A 173 -0.27 -6.57 -5.33
C SER A 173 -1.34 -5.85 -4.52
N PHE A 174 -1.36 -6.18 -3.23
CA PHE A 174 -2.23 -5.55 -2.24
C PHE A 174 -1.34 -4.98 -1.16
N SER A 175 -1.56 -3.75 -0.76
CA SER A 175 -0.77 -3.13 0.31
C SER A 175 -1.61 -2.16 1.11
N ILE A 176 -1.26 -1.94 2.37
CA ILE A 176 -1.73 -0.76 3.08
C ILE A 176 -1.08 0.48 2.46
N ASP A 177 -1.80 1.58 2.40
CA ASP A 177 -1.40 2.79 1.66
C ASP A 177 0.02 3.29 1.94
N PRO A 178 0.50 3.34 3.20
CA PRO A 178 1.86 3.77 3.46
C PRO A 178 2.93 2.98 2.70
N TYR A 179 2.68 1.70 2.41
CA TYR A 179 3.63 0.80 1.75
C TYR A 179 3.50 0.77 0.21
N VAL A 180 2.53 1.48 -0.36
CA VAL A 180 2.23 1.42 -1.80
C VAL A 180 3.44 1.70 -2.70
N LYS A 181 4.35 2.56 -2.26
CA LYS A 181 5.58 2.88 -3.01
C LYS A 181 6.58 1.72 -3.05
N LEU A 182 6.54 0.82 -2.06
CA LEU A 182 7.39 -0.37 -2.02
C LEU A 182 6.93 -1.45 -3.00
N PHE A 183 5.63 -1.45 -3.33
CA PHE A 183 5.03 -2.34 -4.31
C PHE A 183 4.85 -1.68 -5.69
N SER A 184 5.58 -0.59 -5.95
CA SER A 184 5.58 0.04 -7.26
C SER A 184 6.15 -0.93 -8.31
N PRO A 185 5.49 -1.13 -9.46
CA PRO A 185 5.99 -1.99 -10.53
C PRO A 185 7.29 -1.49 -11.17
N TYR A 186 7.73 -0.28 -10.83
CA TYR A 186 9.00 0.32 -11.27
C TYR A 186 10.13 0.15 -10.28
N ARG A 187 9.87 -0.43 -9.12
CA ARG A 187 10.95 -0.77 -8.20
C ARG A 187 11.75 -1.94 -8.75
N LYS A 188 13.07 -1.83 -8.59
CA LYS A 188 14.02 -2.83 -9.09
C LYS A 188 13.64 -4.25 -8.63
N GLU A 189 13.30 -4.40 -7.36
CA GLU A 189 12.94 -5.70 -6.76
C GLU A 189 11.71 -6.32 -7.44
N PHE A 190 10.70 -5.50 -7.76
CA PHE A 190 9.51 -5.96 -8.47
C PHE A 190 9.86 -6.32 -9.93
N LEU A 191 10.62 -5.46 -10.61
CA LEU A 191 11.04 -5.66 -11.99
C LEU A 191 11.93 -6.90 -12.15
N ASP A 192 12.85 -7.13 -11.21
CA ASP A 192 13.71 -8.32 -11.23
C ASP A 192 12.86 -9.59 -11.10
N ARG A 193 11.87 -9.62 -10.23
CA ARG A 193 10.93 -10.75 -10.12
C ARG A 193 10.10 -10.97 -11.38
N LEU A 194 9.58 -9.91 -11.98
CA LEU A 194 8.84 -10.02 -13.24
C LEU A 194 9.76 -10.53 -14.36
N ARG A 195 11.02 -10.09 -14.39
CA ARG A 195 12.01 -10.54 -15.37
C ARG A 195 12.33 -12.03 -15.20
N ASP A 196 12.58 -12.48 -13.97
CA ASP A 196 12.85 -13.88 -13.66
C ASP A 196 11.66 -14.75 -14.06
N THR A 197 10.44 -14.28 -13.79
CA THR A 197 9.20 -14.95 -14.22
C THR A 197 9.11 -15.02 -15.75
N GLY A 198 9.46 -13.95 -16.45
CA GLY A 198 9.45 -13.88 -17.92
C GLY A 198 10.55 -14.73 -18.58
N GLN A 199 11.75 -14.79 -18.02
CA GLN A 199 12.86 -15.58 -18.55
C GLN A 199 12.57 -17.09 -18.53
N GLN A 200 11.84 -17.58 -17.52
CA GLN A 200 11.40 -18.98 -17.47
C GLN A 200 10.37 -19.32 -18.56
N ASN A 201 9.76 -18.33 -19.20
CA ASN A 201 8.71 -18.48 -20.23
C ASN A 201 9.16 -18.11 -21.65
N GLY A 202 10.44 -18.10 -21.97
CA GLY A 202 10.91 -17.96 -23.35
C GLY A 202 11.31 -16.53 -23.77
N GLY A 203 11.88 -15.75 -22.87
CA GLY A 203 12.73 -14.63 -23.28
C GLY A 203 12.03 -13.33 -23.66
N GLN A 204 10.91 -13.00 -23.07
CA GLN A 204 10.33 -11.66 -23.20
C GLN A 204 11.09 -10.66 -22.32
N HIS A 205 11.77 -9.69 -22.91
CA HIS A 205 12.37 -8.58 -22.20
C HIS A 205 11.30 -7.56 -21.79
N LEU A 206 11.13 -7.38 -20.47
CA LEU A 206 10.49 -6.17 -19.96
C LEU A 206 11.45 -5.00 -20.13
N ASP A 207 11.11 -4.05 -21.00
CA ASP A 207 11.85 -2.80 -21.09
C ASP A 207 11.45 -1.92 -19.89
N THR A 208 12.40 -1.73 -18.98
CA THR A 208 12.21 -1.08 -17.69
C THR A 208 12.59 0.40 -17.71
N GLN A 209 12.59 1.07 -18.86
CA GLN A 209 12.89 2.50 -18.97
C GLN A 209 11.80 3.42 -18.37
N GLY A 210 10.89 2.91 -17.55
CA GLY A 210 9.99 3.71 -16.74
C GLY A 210 10.73 4.49 -15.64
N ALA A 211 10.11 5.55 -15.13
CA ALA A 211 10.66 6.33 -14.03
C ALA A 211 10.87 5.45 -12.79
N GLU A 212 12.12 5.03 -12.57
CA GLU A 212 12.49 4.34 -11.33
C GLU A 212 12.17 5.23 -10.14
N ASP A 213 11.52 4.68 -9.14
CA ASP A 213 11.44 5.31 -7.83
C ASP A 213 12.86 5.27 -7.23
N LYS A 214 13.59 6.38 -7.35
CA LYS A 214 15.02 6.47 -6.97
C LYS A 214 15.24 6.51 -5.48
N GLU A 215 14.17 6.55 -4.70
CA GLU A 215 14.31 6.63 -3.24
C GLU A 215 14.80 5.29 -2.66
N PRO A 216 15.71 5.33 -1.67
CA PRO A 216 16.22 4.11 -1.05
C PRO A 216 15.09 3.27 -0.45
N PHE A 217 15.14 1.96 -0.71
CA PHE A 217 14.13 1.03 -0.22
C PHE A 217 13.98 1.07 1.31
N ALA A 218 15.11 1.08 2.02
CA ALA A 218 15.12 1.14 3.48
C ALA A 218 14.45 2.41 4.03
N SER A 219 14.68 3.57 3.39
CA SER A 219 14.06 4.84 3.78
C SER A 219 12.55 4.80 3.60
N LEU A 220 12.07 4.31 2.44
CA LEU A 220 10.64 4.18 2.16
C LEU A 220 9.98 3.17 3.10
N GLN A 221 10.64 2.04 3.40
CA GLN A 221 10.10 1.02 4.29
C GLN A 221 9.90 1.55 5.70
N GLN A 222 10.91 2.21 6.25
CA GLN A 222 10.82 2.79 7.58
C GLN A 222 9.85 3.98 7.62
N PHE A 223 9.80 4.79 6.56
CA PHE A 223 8.81 5.86 6.46
C PHE A 223 7.38 5.31 6.47
N ALA A 224 7.11 4.26 5.68
CA ALA A 224 5.81 3.61 5.64
C ALA A 224 5.42 3.01 7.00
N ARG A 225 6.37 2.37 7.70
CA ARG A 225 6.16 1.87 9.07
C ARG A 225 5.78 3.01 10.03
N GLY A 226 6.49 4.12 9.95
CA GLY A 226 6.19 5.31 10.74
C GLY A 226 4.78 5.85 10.48
N GLN A 227 4.38 5.97 9.22
CA GLN A 227 3.03 6.41 8.86
C GLN A 227 1.95 5.43 9.36
N THR A 228 2.20 4.13 9.22
CA THR A 228 1.27 3.08 9.70
C THR A 228 1.00 3.23 11.19
N ALA A 229 2.04 3.44 11.98
CA ALA A 229 1.93 3.61 13.43
C ALA A 229 1.32 4.97 13.81
N GLN A 230 1.70 6.05 13.12
CA GLN A 230 1.22 7.41 13.42
C GLN A 230 -0.25 7.60 13.09
N LEU A 231 -0.73 7.02 11.97
CA LEU A 231 -2.08 7.21 11.45
C LEU A 231 -3.03 6.05 11.77
N ALA A 232 -2.56 5.05 12.55
CA ALA A 232 -3.37 3.88 12.96
C ALA A 232 -3.95 3.08 11.78
N TYR A 233 -3.15 2.84 10.73
CA TYR A 233 -3.59 1.99 9.63
C TYR A 233 -3.87 0.56 10.09
N CYS A 234 -3.03 0.04 11.00
CA CYS A 234 -3.17 -1.29 11.59
C CYS A 234 -3.37 -1.18 13.12
N GLY A 235 -4.59 -0.93 13.55
CA GLY A 235 -4.92 -0.87 14.97
C GLY A 235 -4.89 0.53 15.58
N THR A 236 -4.15 0.76 16.69
CA THR A 236 -4.10 2.04 17.40
C THR A 236 -2.84 2.83 17.05
N LYS A 237 -2.91 4.16 17.22
CA LYS A 237 -1.74 5.04 17.07
C LYS A 237 -0.63 4.65 18.05
N ASN A 238 0.60 4.54 17.54
CA ASN A 238 1.78 4.25 18.34
C ASN A 238 2.90 5.24 18.01
N GLN A 239 3.00 6.29 18.82
CA GLN A 239 3.98 7.37 18.59
C GLN A 239 5.43 6.93 18.80
N THR A 240 5.66 5.95 19.68
CA THR A 240 7.02 5.41 19.91
C THR A 240 7.53 4.69 18.66
N ILE A 241 6.71 3.81 18.08
CA ILE A 241 7.04 3.12 16.82
C ILE A 241 7.18 4.12 15.69
N ALA A 242 6.27 5.11 15.59
CA ALA A 242 6.32 6.12 14.55
C ALA A 242 7.64 6.92 14.59
N LEU A 243 8.03 7.37 15.77
CA LEU A 243 9.24 8.14 15.96
C LEU A 243 10.51 7.33 15.65
N ASP A 244 10.62 6.10 16.17
CA ASP A 244 11.72 5.17 15.87
C ASP A 244 11.86 4.95 14.36
N ALA A 245 10.75 4.66 13.70
CA ALA A 245 10.73 4.40 12.26
C ALA A 245 11.15 5.62 11.43
N TYR A 246 10.65 6.82 11.75
CA TYR A 246 11.08 8.03 11.05
C TYR A 246 12.54 8.39 11.31
N GLN A 247 13.08 8.13 12.50
CA GLN A 247 14.50 8.30 12.78
C GLN A 247 15.36 7.32 11.96
N LYS A 248 14.93 6.07 11.82
CA LYS A 248 15.59 5.10 10.95
C LYS A 248 15.51 5.51 9.47
N ALA A 249 14.36 6.01 9.02
CA ALA A 249 14.21 6.55 7.67
C ALA A 249 15.16 7.74 7.42
N SER A 250 15.33 8.62 8.42
CA SER A 250 16.26 9.73 8.37
C SER A 250 17.72 9.26 8.28
N ALA A 251 18.10 8.25 9.04
CA ALA A 251 19.46 7.68 9.02
C ALA A 251 19.78 7.02 7.66
N SER A 252 18.80 6.40 7.00
CA SER A 252 18.95 5.81 5.66
C SER A 252 18.96 6.87 4.56
N GLY A 253 18.36 8.05 4.82
CA GLY A 253 18.31 9.20 3.93
C GLY A 253 17.31 9.05 2.78
N PHE A 254 16.82 10.19 2.29
CA PHE A 254 16.05 10.31 1.04
C PHE A 254 16.84 11.14 0.03
N THR A 255 16.65 10.85 -1.25
CA THR A 255 17.38 11.57 -2.32
C THR A 255 16.65 12.83 -2.77
N SER A 256 15.31 12.85 -2.76
CA SER A 256 14.53 14.01 -3.19
C SER A 256 14.17 14.94 -2.04
N GLN A 257 14.17 16.25 -2.33
CA GLN A 257 13.72 17.27 -1.39
C GLN A 257 12.26 17.07 -0.93
N VAL A 258 11.41 16.53 -1.79
CA VAL A 258 9.99 16.29 -1.45
C VAL A 258 9.88 15.27 -0.32
N TRP A 259 10.61 14.15 -0.43
CA TRP A 259 10.63 13.13 0.61
C TRP A 259 11.33 13.60 1.89
N GLN A 260 12.43 14.34 1.76
CA GLN A 260 13.12 14.94 2.91
C GLN A 260 12.19 15.90 3.66
N ALA A 261 11.50 16.79 2.93
CA ALA A 261 10.53 17.73 3.53
C ALA A 261 9.39 17.00 4.24
N GLU A 262 8.86 15.94 3.63
CA GLU A 262 7.77 15.15 4.24
C GLU A 262 8.26 14.38 5.48
N LEU A 263 9.47 13.82 5.45
CA LEU A 263 10.07 13.16 6.61
C LEU A 263 10.23 14.14 7.79
N HIS A 264 10.78 15.32 7.53
CA HIS A 264 10.91 16.37 8.55
C HIS A 264 9.55 16.79 9.11
N HIS A 265 8.52 16.89 8.26
CA HIS A 265 7.16 17.18 8.72
C HIS A 265 6.65 16.08 9.68
N ARG A 266 6.79 14.80 9.29
CA ARG A 266 6.34 13.66 10.12
C ARG A 266 7.11 13.55 11.44
N LEU A 267 8.42 13.77 11.40
CA LEU A 267 9.26 13.87 12.61
C LEU A 267 8.79 15.01 13.52
N GLY A 268 8.49 16.18 12.96
CA GLY A 268 7.98 17.32 13.72
C GLY A 268 6.69 17.02 14.46
N VAL A 269 5.73 16.39 13.79
CA VAL A 269 4.46 15.96 14.40
C VAL A 269 4.70 14.88 15.46
N SER A 270 5.61 13.94 15.20
CA SER A 270 5.92 12.87 16.16
C SER A 270 6.63 13.39 17.42
N TRP A 271 7.55 14.35 17.28
CA TRP A 271 8.21 15.01 18.43
C TRP A 271 7.22 15.86 19.24
N GLU A 272 6.29 16.54 18.58
CA GLU A 272 5.23 17.30 19.25
C GLU A 272 4.37 16.34 20.11
N ALA A 273 3.93 15.21 19.56
CA ALA A 273 3.17 14.21 20.28
C ALA A 273 3.97 13.55 21.43
N ALA A 274 5.30 13.46 21.30
CA ALA A 274 6.19 12.99 22.35
C ALA A 274 6.50 14.06 23.42
N GLY A 275 6.05 15.32 23.22
CA GLY A 275 6.26 16.44 24.14
C GLY A 275 7.59 17.17 23.97
N ASP A 276 8.47 16.78 23.04
CA ASP A 276 9.72 17.49 22.76
C ASP A 276 9.48 18.61 21.73
N LEU A 277 8.93 19.72 22.24
CA LEU A 277 8.50 20.85 21.40
C LEU A 277 9.64 21.56 20.68
N GLU A 278 10.84 21.56 21.24
CA GLU A 278 12.00 22.17 20.60
C GLU A 278 12.50 21.33 19.41
N LYS A 279 12.49 19.99 19.53
CA LYS A 279 12.75 19.12 18.38
C LYS A 279 11.65 19.25 17.34
N ALA A 280 10.37 19.26 17.75
CA ALA A 280 9.25 19.46 16.85
C ALA A 280 9.42 20.75 16.01
N LYS A 281 9.73 21.86 16.65
CA LYS A 281 9.99 23.14 15.98
C LYS A 281 11.12 23.04 14.97
N ARG A 282 12.26 22.44 15.34
CA ARG A 282 13.41 22.31 14.43
C ARG A 282 13.05 21.50 13.18
N GLU A 283 12.37 20.38 13.36
CA GLU A 283 11.97 19.51 12.26
C GLU A 283 10.94 20.19 11.33
N LEU A 284 9.95 20.89 11.88
CA LEU A 284 8.98 21.63 11.08
C LEU A 284 9.63 22.78 10.29
N LEU A 285 10.59 23.47 10.88
CA LEU A 285 11.38 24.50 10.18
C LEU A 285 12.24 23.89 9.06
N ALA A 286 12.86 22.74 9.30
CA ALA A 286 13.62 22.01 8.27
C ALA A 286 12.71 21.58 7.10
N SER A 287 11.49 21.12 7.39
CA SER A 287 10.48 20.83 6.36
C SER A 287 10.16 22.08 5.52
N LEU A 288 9.90 23.22 6.16
CA LEU A 288 9.60 24.49 5.47
C LEU A 288 10.77 25.05 4.67
N ALA A 289 12.01 24.81 5.10
CA ALA A 289 13.20 25.21 4.34
C ALA A 289 13.27 24.51 2.97
N GLN A 290 12.77 23.27 2.89
CA GLN A 290 12.76 22.50 1.64
C GLN A 290 11.44 22.68 0.85
N ARG A 291 10.30 22.88 1.54
CA ARG A 291 8.99 23.09 0.95
C ARG A 291 8.26 24.25 1.61
N PRO A 292 8.57 25.51 1.23
CA PRO A 292 8.07 26.72 1.91
C PRO A 292 6.54 26.88 1.84
N ASN A 293 5.90 26.33 0.81
CA ASN A 293 4.48 26.48 0.54
C ASN A 293 3.66 25.28 1.06
N SER A 294 3.81 24.94 2.35
CA SER A 294 3.07 23.86 3.00
C SER A 294 2.21 24.40 4.13
N PRO A 295 0.92 24.69 3.89
CA PRO A 295 0.04 25.25 4.92
C PRO A 295 -0.11 24.32 6.13
N GLU A 296 -0.03 22.99 5.94
CA GLU A 296 -0.08 22.01 7.03
C GLU A 296 1.13 22.18 7.97
N VAL A 297 2.32 22.28 7.41
CA VAL A 297 3.55 22.43 8.20
C VAL A 297 3.56 23.79 8.93
N VAL A 298 3.10 24.84 8.25
CA VAL A 298 2.97 26.17 8.85
C VAL A 298 1.98 26.16 10.01
N ASN A 299 0.81 25.51 9.85
CA ASN A 299 -0.16 25.35 10.92
C ASN A 299 0.40 24.55 12.11
N ASN A 300 1.08 23.44 11.86
CA ASN A 300 1.68 22.61 12.91
C ASN A 300 2.77 23.37 13.66
N LEU A 301 3.56 24.18 12.95
CA LEU A 301 4.54 25.07 13.57
C LEU A 301 3.87 26.12 14.47
N GLY A 302 2.75 26.71 14.02
CA GLY A 302 1.94 27.62 14.84
C GLY A 302 1.46 26.96 16.14
N TYR A 303 1.00 25.71 16.04
CA TYR A 303 0.58 24.92 17.21
C TYR A 303 1.75 24.68 18.19
N VAL A 304 2.92 24.33 17.68
CA VAL A 304 4.13 24.14 18.48
C VAL A 304 4.57 25.46 19.14
N TYR A 305 4.55 26.60 18.42
CA TYR A 305 4.81 27.92 19.02
C TYR A 305 3.86 28.24 20.17
N GLY A 306 2.54 27.96 19.96
CA GLY A 306 1.55 28.17 21.01
C GLY A 306 1.83 27.36 22.28
N LYS A 307 2.23 26.09 22.13
CA LYS A 307 2.64 25.23 23.26
C LYS A 307 3.92 25.70 23.95
N LEU A 308 4.85 26.31 23.19
CA LEU A 308 6.05 26.93 23.72
C LEU A 308 5.79 28.30 24.40
N GLY A 309 4.56 28.82 24.32
CA GLY A 309 4.19 30.12 24.88
C GLY A 309 4.46 31.31 23.96
N ASP A 310 5.01 31.09 22.76
CA ASP A 310 5.21 32.13 21.77
C ASP A 310 3.91 32.41 21.00
N LYS A 311 3.00 33.14 21.65
CA LYS A 311 1.67 33.47 21.11
C LYS A 311 1.76 34.30 19.82
N GLN A 312 2.78 35.15 19.68
CA GLN A 312 2.94 35.99 18.50
C GLN A 312 3.28 35.17 17.26
N SER A 313 4.28 34.30 17.37
CA SER A 313 4.67 33.40 16.27
C SER A 313 3.58 32.38 15.95
N ALA A 314 2.83 31.91 16.96
CA ALA A 314 1.68 31.05 16.77
C ALA A 314 0.60 31.71 15.91
N LEU A 315 0.17 32.93 16.29
CA LEU A 315 -0.81 33.70 15.55
C LEU A 315 -0.38 33.96 14.10
N ALA A 316 0.84 34.46 13.91
CA ALA A 316 1.39 34.73 12.58
C ALA A 316 1.42 33.45 11.69
N SER A 317 1.71 32.29 12.30
CA SER A 317 1.70 31.01 11.59
C SER A 317 0.30 30.58 11.19
N PHE A 318 -0.69 30.70 12.07
CA PHE A 318 -2.07 30.36 11.74
C PHE A 318 -2.66 31.28 10.67
N GLU A 319 -2.40 32.59 10.76
CA GLU A 319 -2.80 33.55 9.72
C GLU A 319 -2.18 33.20 8.36
N LYS A 320 -0.89 32.89 8.35
CA LYS A 320 -0.18 32.47 7.14
C LYS A 320 -0.77 31.18 6.57
N ALA A 321 -1.09 30.17 7.40
CA ALA A 321 -1.69 28.91 6.95
C ALA A 321 -3.07 29.14 6.31
N VAL A 322 -3.93 29.98 6.92
CA VAL A 322 -5.25 30.36 6.38
C VAL A 322 -5.10 31.17 5.09
N LEU A 323 -4.10 32.07 5.00
CA LEU A 323 -3.83 32.82 3.77
C LEU A 323 -3.41 31.87 2.62
N MET A 324 -2.54 30.90 2.91
CA MET A 324 -2.06 29.92 1.92
C MET A 324 -3.17 28.99 1.45
N ARG A 325 -4.09 28.60 2.34
CA ARG A 325 -5.24 27.71 2.03
C ARG A 325 -6.47 28.19 2.78
N PRO A 326 -7.30 29.04 2.16
CA PRO A 326 -8.49 29.61 2.82
C PRO A 326 -9.55 28.62 3.31
N ASN A 327 -9.61 27.41 2.72
CA ASN A 327 -10.50 26.32 3.13
C ASN A 327 -9.81 25.28 4.04
N TYR A 328 -8.68 25.62 4.67
CA TYR A 328 -8.01 24.73 5.62
C TYR A 328 -8.69 24.81 6.99
N ALA A 329 -9.65 23.92 7.24
CA ALA A 329 -10.51 23.93 8.41
C ALA A 329 -9.73 24.00 9.74
N ILE A 330 -8.73 23.14 9.93
CA ILE A 330 -7.92 23.09 11.16
C ILE A 330 -7.18 24.40 11.42
N ALA A 331 -6.64 25.04 10.39
CA ALA A 331 -5.96 26.32 10.57
C ALA A 331 -6.93 27.43 10.98
N ARG A 332 -8.17 27.42 10.47
CA ARG A 332 -9.21 28.36 10.90
C ARG A 332 -9.61 28.15 12.35
N PHE A 333 -9.78 26.91 12.79
CA PHE A 333 -10.05 26.60 14.19
C PHE A 333 -8.89 27.11 15.10
N ASN A 334 -7.64 26.80 14.74
CA ASN A 334 -6.46 27.23 15.52
C ASN A 334 -6.31 28.76 15.54
N LEU A 335 -6.60 29.43 14.42
CA LEU A 335 -6.62 30.89 14.36
C LEU A 335 -7.69 31.46 15.27
N ALA A 336 -8.92 30.90 15.25
CA ALA A 336 -10.00 31.34 16.11
C ALA A 336 -9.64 31.20 17.59
N GLU A 337 -9.07 30.09 18.02
CA GLU A 337 -8.57 29.88 19.39
C GLU A 337 -7.50 30.93 19.76
N ALA A 338 -6.58 31.24 18.83
CA ALA A 338 -5.47 32.16 19.09
C ALA A 338 -5.94 33.63 19.24
N ILE A 339 -7.03 34.03 18.61
CA ILE A 339 -7.52 35.43 18.62
C ILE A 339 -8.78 35.63 19.48
N ALA A 340 -9.34 34.57 20.11
CA ALA A 340 -10.62 34.62 20.80
C ALA A 340 -10.70 35.75 21.83
N ASP A 341 -9.69 35.95 22.63
CA ASP A 341 -9.64 36.97 23.66
C ASP A 341 -9.41 38.38 23.10
N ALA A 342 -8.58 38.50 22.06
CA ALA A 342 -8.17 39.79 21.51
C ALA A 342 -9.18 40.35 20.45
N ASN A 343 -9.83 39.45 19.72
CA ASN A 343 -10.76 39.81 18.66
C ASN A 343 -11.95 38.82 18.59
N PRO A 344 -12.88 38.87 19.55
CA PRO A 344 -14.00 37.92 19.62
C PRO A 344 -14.83 37.84 18.33
N LYS A 345 -15.06 38.99 17.70
CA LYS A 345 -15.87 39.06 16.46
C LYS A 345 -15.21 38.26 15.30
N ARG A 346 -13.90 38.46 15.10
CA ARG A 346 -13.15 37.69 14.09
C ARG A 346 -13.06 36.21 14.48
N ALA A 347 -12.87 35.90 15.75
CA ALA A 347 -12.84 34.50 16.23
C ALA A 347 -14.15 33.77 15.91
N ILE A 348 -15.31 34.40 16.14
CA ILE A 348 -16.61 33.83 15.78
C ILE A 348 -16.64 33.51 14.28
N THR A 349 -16.20 34.44 13.41
CA THR A 349 -16.21 34.23 11.96
C THR A 349 -15.33 33.04 11.56
N GLU A 350 -14.13 32.90 12.17
CA GLU A 350 -13.25 31.79 11.86
C GLU A 350 -13.81 30.44 12.36
N TYR A 351 -14.43 30.37 13.55
CA TYR A 351 -15.13 29.20 14.02
C TYR A 351 -16.33 28.82 13.13
N GLU A 352 -17.14 29.79 12.74
CA GLU A 352 -18.30 29.53 11.86
C GLU A 352 -17.85 29.03 10.50
N THR A 353 -16.73 29.57 9.98
CA THR A 353 -16.12 29.05 8.73
C THR A 353 -15.59 27.61 8.92
N TYR A 354 -14.92 27.32 10.03
CA TYR A 354 -14.50 25.95 10.36
C TYR A 354 -15.70 25.01 10.39
N LEU A 355 -16.78 25.36 11.09
CA LEU A 355 -17.99 24.55 11.19
C LEU A 355 -18.64 24.28 9.83
N ALA A 356 -18.69 25.27 8.95
CA ALA A 356 -19.20 25.10 7.59
C ALA A 356 -18.30 24.17 6.74
N LEU A 357 -16.98 24.22 6.93
CA LEU A 357 -16.03 23.35 6.21
C LEU A 357 -16.03 21.90 6.71
N THR A 358 -16.51 21.66 7.93
CA THR A 358 -16.48 20.33 8.57
C THR A 358 -17.87 19.73 8.78
N GLU A 359 -18.89 20.33 8.20
CA GLU A 359 -20.27 19.84 8.28
C GLU A 359 -20.37 18.42 7.73
N GLY A 360 -20.91 17.50 8.54
CA GLY A 360 -21.10 16.10 8.16
C GLY A 360 -19.84 15.23 8.18
N ILE A 361 -18.70 15.73 8.69
CA ILE A 361 -17.47 14.95 8.86
C ILE A 361 -17.45 14.34 10.26
N PRO A 362 -17.63 12.99 10.41
CA PRO A 362 -17.73 12.35 11.73
C PRO A 362 -16.47 12.52 12.59
N GLU A 363 -15.30 12.53 11.98
CA GLU A 363 -14.00 12.65 12.64
C GLU A 363 -13.81 14.04 13.28
N GLU A 364 -14.55 15.03 12.85
CA GLU A 364 -14.52 16.40 13.36
C GLU A 364 -15.63 16.69 14.40
N ALA A 365 -16.46 15.71 14.77
CA ALA A 365 -17.62 15.91 15.63
C ALA A 365 -17.27 16.58 16.97
N ASP A 366 -16.24 16.10 17.67
CA ASP A 366 -15.82 16.64 18.98
C ASP A 366 -15.30 18.07 18.85
N ARG A 367 -14.50 18.36 17.83
CA ARG A 367 -13.97 19.70 17.59
C ARG A 367 -15.06 20.67 17.13
N SER A 368 -16.02 20.18 16.36
CA SER A 368 -17.20 20.97 15.95
C SER A 368 -18.06 21.32 17.16
N ALA A 369 -18.28 20.40 18.11
CA ALA A 369 -18.99 20.68 19.34
C ALA A 369 -18.26 21.74 20.20
N LEU A 370 -16.94 21.66 20.26
CA LEU A 370 -16.11 22.68 20.94
C LEU A 370 -16.25 24.04 20.26
N ALA A 371 -16.12 24.11 18.93
CA ALA A 371 -16.27 25.36 18.19
C ALA A 371 -17.64 25.99 18.39
N GLN A 372 -18.72 25.22 18.38
CA GLN A 372 -20.09 25.70 18.66
C GLN A 372 -20.20 26.30 20.07
N SER A 373 -19.60 25.61 21.06
CA SER A 373 -19.54 26.09 22.45
C SER A 373 -18.80 27.43 22.55
N ARG A 374 -17.66 27.55 21.87
CA ARG A 374 -16.85 28.79 21.80
C ARG A 374 -17.63 29.94 21.18
N VAL A 375 -18.27 29.71 20.03
CA VAL A 375 -19.12 30.71 19.37
C VAL A 375 -20.23 31.21 20.30
N LYS A 376 -20.91 30.28 20.99
CA LYS A 376 -21.96 30.64 21.95
C LYS A 376 -21.40 31.51 23.09
N ALA A 377 -20.27 31.09 23.68
CA ALA A 377 -19.66 31.89 24.77
C ALA A 377 -19.25 33.30 24.32
N LEU A 378 -18.63 33.43 23.14
CA LEU A 378 -18.18 34.72 22.61
C LEU A 378 -19.35 35.66 22.18
N LYS A 379 -20.52 35.12 21.80
CA LYS A 379 -21.71 35.92 21.49
C LYS A 379 -22.40 36.47 22.75
N HIS A 380 -22.09 35.94 23.93
CA HIS A 380 -22.66 36.39 25.20
C HIS A 380 -21.70 37.28 26.01
N GLN A 381 -20.50 37.59 25.49
CA GLN A 381 -19.58 38.61 26.00
C GLN A 381 -19.89 39.98 25.39
#